data_3ce8d92540d5a823af4d5a98b34fc8b5
#
_entry.id   3ce8d92540d5a823af4d5a98b34fc8b5
#
_cell.length_a   1.000
_cell.length_b   1.000
_cell.length_c   1.000
_cell.angle_alpha   90.00
_cell.angle_beta   90.00
_cell.angle_gamma   90.00
#
_symmetry.space_group_name_H-M   'P 1'
#
loop_
_entity.id
_entity.type
_entity.pdbx_description
1 polymer ?
#
loop_
_entity_poly.entity_id
_entity_poly.type
_entity_poly.pdbx_seq_one_letter_code
_entity_poly.pdbx_strand_id
1 'polypeptide(L)'
;PLGKAEWMVALSEVVGKRTEGEQVFGGIPVRYNDLKKRVADTVLDAPSVMLNTPYGDSWFMPSTESYVARLVKDAGGDYIYKKNTGNASLPIDLEEAYKLTSEADMWLNVGMANSLDELRTSCPKFSDTRCFLNGSVWNNNLKTNAAGGNDYYESAVVNPDILLRDLVKIFHPELVEEDFVYYKQLK
;
A
#
# COMPACT_ATOMS: atom_id res chain seq x y z
N PRO A 1 10.13 -5.61 1.80
CA PRO A 1 9.82 -4.48 2.71
C PRO A 1 10.83 -4.35 3.85
N LEU A 2 11.20 -5.43 4.53
CA LEU A 2 12.09 -5.40 5.71
C LEU A 2 13.47 -4.77 5.43
N GLY A 3 14.07 -5.00 4.26
CA GLY A 3 15.39 -4.42 3.93
C GLY A 3 15.40 -2.88 3.89
N LYS A 4 14.26 -2.21 3.63
CA LYS A 4 14.19 -0.75 3.78
C LYS A 4 14.25 -0.32 5.26
N ALA A 5 13.55 -1.02 6.14
CA ALA A 5 13.54 -0.71 7.56
C ALA A 5 14.89 -1.00 8.22
N GLU A 6 15.63 -2.00 7.74
CA GLU A 6 16.97 -2.36 8.23
C GLU A 6 17.99 -1.21 8.07
N TRP A 7 17.81 -0.31 7.09
CA TRP A 7 18.64 0.88 6.96
C TRP A 7 18.64 1.76 8.21
N MET A 8 17.60 1.68 9.05
CA MET A 8 17.55 2.37 10.34
C MET A 8 18.75 1.98 11.24
N VAL A 9 19.14 0.70 11.23
CA VAL A 9 20.30 0.22 12.02
C VAL A 9 21.60 0.82 11.49
N ALA A 10 21.78 0.84 10.16
CA ALA A 10 22.96 1.44 9.54
C ALA A 10 23.06 2.95 9.80
N LEU A 11 21.93 3.67 9.71
CA LEU A 11 21.89 5.10 10.02
C LEU A 11 22.15 5.38 11.51
N SER A 12 21.64 4.54 12.40
CA SER A 12 21.88 4.68 13.85
C SER A 12 23.36 4.48 14.21
N GLU A 13 24.09 3.61 13.48
CA GLU A 13 25.55 3.48 13.62
C GLU A 13 26.26 4.80 13.33
N VAL A 14 25.89 5.48 12.24
CA VAL A 14 26.52 6.75 11.83
C VAL A 14 26.38 7.83 12.91
N VAL A 15 25.30 7.81 13.70
CA VAL A 15 25.05 8.78 14.78
C VAL A 15 25.45 8.23 16.17
N GLY A 16 26.15 7.09 16.23
CA GLY A 16 26.62 6.49 17.47
C GLY A 16 25.53 5.86 18.34
N LYS A 17 24.38 5.48 17.75
CA LYS A 17 23.19 4.93 18.42
C LYS A 17 22.79 3.56 17.90
N ARG A 18 23.79 2.74 17.53
CA ARG A 18 23.55 1.42 16.95
C ARG A 18 22.65 0.54 17.83
N THR A 19 22.95 0.48 19.12
CA THR A 19 22.20 -0.37 20.06
C THR A 19 20.72 -0.02 20.09
N GLU A 20 20.40 1.28 20.12
CA GLU A 20 19.01 1.76 20.06
C GLU A 20 18.36 1.40 18.72
N GLY A 21 19.07 1.56 17.60
CA GLY A 21 18.60 1.15 16.26
C GLY A 21 18.30 -0.34 16.17
N GLU A 22 19.18 -1.19 16.70
CA GLU A 22 18.98 -2.64 16.76
C GLU A 22 17.79 -3.03 17.65
N GLN A 23 17.60 -2.36 18.79
CA GLN A 23 16.46 -2.59 19.67
C GLN A 23 15.13 -2.23 19.00
N VAL A 24 15.07 -1.08 18.33
CA VAL A 24 13.86 -0.65 17.61
C VAL A 24 13.57 -1.59 16.45
N PHE A 25 14.57 -1.95 15.65
CA PHE A 25 14.39 -2.81 14.49
C PHE A 25 14.05 -4.25 14.88
N GLY A 26 14.64 -4.78 15.98
CA GLY A 26 14.60 -6.21 16.31
C GLY A 26 13.21 -6.85 16.39
N GLY A 27 12.19 -6.10 16.83
CA GLY A 27 10.81 -6.58 16.89
C GLY A 27 10.05 -6.53 15.55
N ILE A 28 10.48 -5.69 14.61
CA ILE A 28 9.77 -5.44 13.35
C ILE A 28 9.74 -6.69 12.46
N PRO A 29 10.87 -7.39 12.18
CA PRO A 29 10.86 -8.60 11.36
C PRO A 29 10.02 -9.72 11.95
N VAL A 30 9.97 -9.85 13.27
CA VAL A 30 9.18 -10.88 13.95
C VAL A 30 7.70 -10.63 13.69
N ARG A 31 7.19 -9.44 14.04
CA ARG A 31 5.77 -9.08 13.81
C ARG A 31 5.37 -9.17 12.34
N TYR A 32 6.25 -8.70 11.43
CA TYR A 32 6.02 -8.76 10.00
C TYR A 32 5.87 -10.21 9.50
N ASN A 33 6.84 -11.07 9.83
CA ASN A 33 6.87 -12.44 9.34
C ASN A 33 5.77 -13.31 9.97
N ASP A 34 5.44 -13.09 11.24
CA ASP A 34 4.35 -13.80 11.92
C ASP A 34 3.00 -13.47 11.28
N LEU A 35 2.74 -12.18 11.00
CA LEU A 35 1.51 -11.78 10.33
C LEU A 35 1.45 -12.30 8.89
N LYS A 36 2.54 -12.17 8.12
CA LYS A 36 2.64 -12.70 6.76
C LYS A 36 2.40 -14.22 6.73
N LYS A 37 2.97 -14.97 7.68
CA LYS A 37 2.74 -16.41 7.79
C LYS A 37 1.28 -16.72 8.09
N ARG A 38 0.68 -16.01 9.05
CA ARG A 38 -0.75 -16.19 9.38
C ARG A 38 -1.65 -15.95 8.18
N VAL A 39 -1.37 -14.92 7.38
CA VAL A 39 -2.09 -14.65 6.12
C VAL A 39 -1.92 -15.82 5.15
N ALA A 40 -0.70 -16.29 4.91
CA ALA A 40 -0.42 -17.39 3.98
C ALA A 40 -1.10 -18.72 4.40
N ASP A 41 -1.23 -18.96 5.70
CA ASP A 41 -1.84 -20.18 6.25
C ASP A 41 -3.38 -20.14 6.24
N THR A 42 -3.99 -18.94 6.17
CA THR A 42 -5.43 -18.73 6.39
C THR A 42 -6.18 -18.30 5.14
N VAL A 43 -5.56 -17.45 4.31
CA VAL A 43 -6.23 -16.80 3.18
C VAL A 43 -6.30 -17.75 1.97
N LEU A 44 -7.51 -17.99 1.48
CA LEU A 44 -7.77 -18.81 0.29
C LEU A 44 -8.03 -17.97 -0.96
N ASP A 45 -8.66 -16.79 -0.80
CA ASP A 45 -9.01 -15.88 -1.89
C ASP A 45 -8.32 -14.54 -1.71
N ALA A 46 -7.54 -14.13 -2.69
CA ALA A 46 -6.81 -12.87 -2.71
C ALA A 46 -7.60 -11.81 -3.52
N PRO A 47 -8.04 -10.70 -2.91
CA PRO A 47 -8.69 -9.63 -3.67
C PRO A 47 -7.72 -9.01 -4.67
N SER A 48 -8.21 -8.75 -5.88
CA SER A 48 -7.44 -8.05 -6.92
C SER A 48 -7.31 -6.57 -6.61
N VAL A 49 -6.09 -6.02 -6.72
CA VAL A 49 -5.75 -4.69 -6.24
C VAL A 49 -5.18 -3.82 -7.35
N MET A 50 -5.83 -2.69 -7.62
CA MET A 50 -5.31 -1.60 -8.45
C MET A 50 -4.57 -0.59 -7.57
N LEU A 51 -3.46 -0.04 -8.07
CA LEU A 51 -2.59 0.89 -7.34
C LEU A 51 -2.45 2.23 -8.05
N ASN A 52 -2.34 3.30 -7.26
CA ASN A 52 -2.07 4.67 -7.69
C ASN A 52 -3.22 5.34 -8.46
N THR A 53 -2.93 6.47 -9.10
CA THR A 53 -3.81 7.26 -9.97
C THR A 53 -3.07 7.66 -11.23
N PRO A 54 -3.77 8.07 -12.29
CA PRO A 54 -3.12 8.58 -13.50
C PRO A 54 -2.32 9.87 -13.21
N TYR A 55 -1.29 10.08 -13.99
CA TYR A 55 -0.55 11.33 -14.08
C TYR A 55 -0.58 11.81 -15.53
N GLY A 56 -1.33 12.86 -15.81
CA GLY A 56 -1.63 13.27 -17.19
C GLY A 56 -2.39 12.16 -17.93
N ASP A 57 -1.91 11.80 -19.11
CA ASP A 57 -2.51 10.77 -19.98
C ASP A 57 -1.92 9.37 -19.77
N SER A 58 -1.18 9.16 -18.69
CA SER A 58 -0.51 7.90 -18.40
C SER A 58 -0.78 7.44 -16.98
N TRP A 59 -0.79 6.12 -16.78
CA TRP A 59 -0.81 5.51 -15.46
C TRP A 59 0.47 4.71 -15.24
N PHE A 60 1.22 5.08 -14.20
CA PHE A 60 2.50 4.45 -13.91
C PHE A 60 2.31 3.22 -13.01
N MET A 61 2.41 2.03 -13.64
CA MET A 61 2.21 0.75 -12.96
C MET A 61 3.52 0.28 -12.31
N PRO A 62 3.54 0.14 -10.97
CA PRO A 62 4.70 -0.41 -10.27
C PRO A 62 5.10 -1.80 -10.80
N SER A 63 6.38 -2.16 -10.63
CA SER A 63 6.82 -3.52 -10.85
C SER A 63 6.17 -4.49 -9.85
N THR A 64 5.97 -5.75 -10.24
CA THR A 64 5.56 -6.85 -9.36
C THR A 64 6.54 -7.07 -8.20
N GLU A 65 7.79 -6.66 -8.40
CA GLU A 65 8.87 -6.73 -7.40
C GLU A 65 9.02 -5.43 -6.59
N SER A 66 8.19 -4.42 -6.85
CA SER A 66 8.22 -3.16 -6.11
C SER A 66 7.85 -3.35 -4.64
N TYR A 67 8.25 -2.39 -3.81
CA TYR A 67 7.95 -2.39 -2.38
C TYR A 67 6.44 -2.54 -2.09
N VAL A 68 5.61 -1.77 -2.80
CA VAL A 68 4.16 -1.79 -2.60
C VAL A 68 3.52 -3.07 -3.11
N ALA A 69 3.95 -3.59 -4.28
CA ALA A 69 3.41 -4.84 -4.81
C ALA A 69 3.76 -6.04 -3.92
N ARG A 70 4.97 -6.06 -3.35
CA ARG A 70 5.37 -7.08 -2.36
C ARG A 70 4.55 -6.99 -1.07
N LEU A 71 4.26 -5.78 -0.58
CA LEU A 71 3.39 -5.58 0.59
C LEU A 71 1.97 -6.07 0.32
N VAL A 72 1.39 -5.74 -0.84
CA VAL A 72 0.08 -6.24 -1.26
C VAL A 72 0.06 -7.77 -1.26
N LYS A 73 1.07 -8.41 -1.86
CA LYS A 73 1.20 -9.87 -1.87
C LYS A 73 1.35 -10.46 -0.47
N ASP A 74 2.23 -9.88 0.35
CA ASP A 74 2.49 -10.37 1.71
C ASP A 74 1.26 -10.20 2.63
N ALA A 75 0.37 -9.25 2.30
CA ALA A 75 -0.91 -9.01 2.96
C ALA A 75 -2.07 -9.89 2.42
N GLY A 76 -1.81 -10.80 1.47
CA GLY A 76 -2.83 -11.68 0.89
C GLY A 76 -3.67 -11.02 -0.21
N GLY A 77 -3.22 -9.91 -0.80
CA GLY A 77 -3.83 -9.31 -1.97
C GLY A 77 -3.14 -9.73 -3.27
N ASP A 78 -3.82 -9.56 -4.39
CA ASP A 78 -3.32 -9.85 -5.73
C ASP A 78 -3.17 -8.57 -6.56
N TYR A 79 -1.94 -8.04 -6.67
CA TYR A 79 -1.67 -6.87 -7.51
C TYR A 79 -2.02 -7.16 -8.96
N ILE A 80 -2.97 -6.41 -9.53
CA ILE A 80 -3.63 -6.74 -10.80
C ILE A 80 -2.69 -6.68 -12.02
N TYR A 81 -1.69 -5.78 -12.03
CA TYR A 81 -0.80 -5.59 -13.17
C TYR A 81 0.43 -6.52 -13.12
N LYS A 82 0.43 -7.58 -13.93
CA LYS A 82 1.48 -8.61 -13.92
C LYS A 82 2.58 -8.42 -14.99
N LYS A 83 2.39 -7.49 -15.93
CA LYS A 83 3.30 -7.35 -17.08
C LYS A 83 4.63 -6.68 -16.75
N ASN A 84 4.72 -5.96 -15.60
CA ASN A 84 5.94 -5.28 -15.21
C ASN A 84 6.75 -6.08 -14.19
N THR A 85 7.78 -6.77 -14.65
CA THR A 85 8.75 -7.51 -13.82
C THR A 85 10.11 -6.80 -13.70
N GLY A 86 10.22 -5.58 -14.22
CA GLY A 86 11.45 -4.77 -14.20
C GLY A 86 11.73 -4.08 -12.87
N ASN A 87 12.57 -3.05 -12.89
CA ASN A 87 13.00 -2.32 -11.70
C ASN A 87 12.32 -0.94 -11.55
N ALA A 88 11.62 -0.46 -12.58
CA ALA A 88 10.95 0.83 -12.60
C ALA A 88 9.46 0.66 -12.89
N SER A 89 8.68 1.70 -12.60
CA SER A 89 7.28 1.74 -13.03
C SER A 89 7.19 1.89 -14.54
N LEU A 90 6.22 1.20 -15.16
CA LEU A 90 5.93 1.30 -16.60
C LEU A 90 4.66 2.12 -16.81
N PRO A 91 4.66 3.08 -17.76
CA PRO A 91 3.46 3.77 -18.15
C PRO A 91 2.56 2.84 -18.98
N ILE A 92 1.26 2.88 -18.70
CA ILE A 92 0.20 2.34 -19.53
C ILE A 92 -0.75 3.49 -19.92
N ASP A 93 -1.50 3.31 -21.00
CA ASP A 93 -2.53 4.26 -21.37
C ASP A 93 -3.76 4.19 -20.45
N LEU A 94 -4.63 5.20 -20.54
CA LEU A 94 -5.82 5.28 -19.68
C LEU A 94 -6.88 4.24 -20.03
N GLU A 95 -6.87 3.68 -21.23
CA GLU A 95 -7.81 2.64 -21.65
C GLU A 95 -7.46 1.30 -20.99
N GLU A 96 -6.19 0.88 -21.03
CA GLU A 96 -5.71 -0.29 -20.31
C GLU A 96 -5.91 -0.12 -18.79
N ALA A 97 -5.59 1.07 -18.26
CA ALA A 97 -5.80 1.39 -16.85
C ALA A 97 -7.26 1.28 -16.42
N TYR A 98 -8.20 1.81 -17.24
CA TYR A 98 -9.63 1.73 -16.98
C TYR A 98 -10.11 0.28 -16.94
N LYS A 99 -9.69 -0.54 -17.90
CA LYS A 99 -10.02 -1.97 -17.91
C LYS A 99 -9.56 -2.66 -16.63
N LEU A 100 -8.30 -2.47 -16.24
CA LEU A 100 -7.74 -3.06 -15.02
C LEU A 100 -8.48 -2.59 -13.76
N THR A 101 -8.76 -1.27 -13.66
CA THR A 101 -9.48 -0.72 -12.50
C THR A 101 -10.91 -1.23 -12.41
N SER A 102 -11.56 -1.47 -13.57
CA SER A 102 -12.92 -2.03 -13.63
C SER A 102 -12.97 -3.51 -13.22
N GLU A 103 -11.88 -4.25 -13.44
CA GLU A 103 -11.73 -5.65 -13.03
C GLU A 103 -11.27 -5.80 -11.57
N ALA A 104 -10.67 -4.75 -10.98
CA ALA A 104 -10.14 -4.78 -9.63
C ALA A 104 -11.25 -4.84 -8.56
N ASP A 105 -10.99 -5.59 -7.48
CA ASP A 105 -11.83 -5.61 -6.29
C ASP A 105 -11.60 -4.38 -5.42
N MET A 106 -10.37 -3.90 -5.37
CA MET A 106 -9.96 -2.78 -4.53
C MET A 106 -9.03 -1.82 -5.28
N TRP A 107 -9.10 -0.55 -4.92
CA TRP A 107 -8.24 0.50 -5.45
C TRP A 107 -7.52 1.21 -4.30
N LEU A 108 -6.18 1.18 -4.30
CA LEU A 108 -5.34 1.73 -3.24
C LEU A 108 -4.43 2.86 -3.73
N ASN A 109 -4.02 3.71 -2.78
CA ASN A 109 -3.04 4.79 -3.00
C ASN A 109 -3.51 5.82 -4.03
N VAL A 110 -4.69 6.34 -3.82
CA VAL A 110 -5.37 7.23 -4.77
C VAL A 110 -4.93 8.70 -4.68
N GLY A 111 -3.65 8.92 -4.54
CA GLY A 111 -3.02 10.23 -4.59
C GLY A 111 -3.39 11.14 -3.42
N MET A 112 -3.83 12.36 -3.72
CA MET A 112 -4.15 13.37 -2.70
C MET A 112 -5.63 13.33 -2.24
N ALA A 113 -6.47 12.49 -2.83
CA ALA A 113 -7.89 12.44 -2.54
C ALA A 113 -8.18 12.05 -1.08
N ASN A 114 -9.06 12.80 -0.43
CA ASN A 114 -9.52 12.56 0.94
C ASN A 114 -10.94 12.00 1.00
N SER A 115 -11.69 12.06 -0.11
CA SER A 115 -13.03 11.52 -0.29
C SER A 115 -13.23 10.96 -1.69
N LEU A 116 -14.30 10.18 -1.89
CA LEU A 116 -14.70 9.72 -3.22
C LEU A 116 -15.08 10.88 -4.16
N ASP A 117 -15.61 11.97 -3.64
CA ASP A 117 -15.95 13.14 -4.45
C ASP A 117 -14.71 13.89 -4.95
N GLU A 118 -13.66 14.00 -4.12
CA GLU A 118 -12.36 14.52 -4.56
C GLU A 118 -11.72 13.61 -5.62
N LEU A 119 -11.80 12.30 -5.44
CA LEU A 119 -11.30 11.33 -6.41
C LEU A 119 -12.10 11.39 -7.73
N ARG A 120 -13.44 11.51 -7.66
CA ARG A 120 -14.29 11.71 -8.84
C ARG A 120 -13.93 12.96 -9.60
N THR A 121 -13.59 14.04 -8.90
CA THR A 121 -13.18 15.30 -9.53
C THR A 121 -11.83 15.18 -10.22
N SER A 122 -10.85 14.50 -9.59
CA SER A 122 -9.50 14.34 -10.13
C SER A 122 -9.39 13.24 -11.19
N CYS A 123 -10.21 12.19 -11.09
CA CYS A 123 -10.19 11.02 -11.98
C CYS A 123 -11.60 10.65 -12.47
N PRO A 124 -12.33 11.56 -13.16
CA PRO A 124 -13.75 11.36 -13.46
C PRO A 124 -14.05 10.12 -14.31
N LYS A 125 -13.13 9.74 -15.20
CA LYS A 125 -13.27 8.54 -16.05
C LYS A 125 -13.28 7.21 -15.28
N PHE A 126 -12.85 7.21 -14.03
CA PHE A 126 -12.75 5.99 -13.19
C PHE A 126 -13.85 5.91 -12.13
N SER A 127 -14.77 6.87 -12.10
CA SER A 127 -15.84 6.96 -11.08
C SER A 127 -16.99 5.97 -11.28
N ASP A 128 -17.02 5.25 -12.38
CA ASP A 128 -17.98 4.18 -12.69
C ASP A 128 -17.36 2.76 -12.60
N THR A 129 -16.10 2.67 -12.19
CA THR A 129 -15.43 1.38 -11.96
C THR A 129 -16.02 0.65 -10.75
N ARG A 130 -15.96 -0.68 -10.75
CA ARG A 130 -16.54 -1.52 -9.70
C ARG A 130 -16.06 -1.15 -8.30
N CYS A 131 -14.75 -1.03 -8.12
CA CYS A 131 -14.16 -0.68 -6.82
C CYS A 131 -14.58 0.71 -6.33
N PHE A 132 -14.76 1.70 -7.25
CA PHE A 132 -15.25 3.02 -6.89
C PHE A 132 -16.73 2.97 -6.45
N LEU A 133 -17.60 2.33 -7.24
CA LEU A 133 -19.04 2.24 -6.95
C LEU A 133 -19.34 1.48 -5.66
N ASN A 134 -18.55 0.47 -5.34
CA ASN A 134 -18.68 -0.32 -4.11
C ASN A 134 -18.01 0.35 -2.89
N GLY A 135 -17.35 1.52 -3.07
CA GLY A 135 -16.60 2.16 -2.00
C GLY A 135 -15.36 1.39 -1.55
N SER A 136 -14.85 0.47 -2.39
CA SER A 136 -13.64 -0.31 -2.10
C SER A 136 -12.38 0.48 -2.50
N VAL A 137 -12.32 1.75 -2.10
CA VAL A 137 -11.23 2.68 -2.39
C VAL A 137 -10.56 3.10 -1.09
N TRP A 138 -9.25 2.93 -1.03
CA TRP A 138 -8.47 3.21 0.17
C TRP A 138 -7.29 4.12 -0.14
N ASN A 139 -7.00 5.04 0.75
CA ASN A 139 -5.84 5.92 0.59
C ASN A 139 -4.91 5.85 1.79
N ASN A 140 -3.62 6.06 1.53
CA ASN A 140 -2.53 5.97 2.49
C ASN A 140 -2.25 7.30 3.21
N ASN A 141 -3.23 8.17 3.32
CA ASN A 141 -3.11 9.51 3.89
C ASN A 141 -3.92 9.72 5.19
N LEU A 142 -4.12 8.64 5.97
CA LEU A 142 -4.77 8.75 7.28
C LEU A 142 -3.94 9.58 8.26
N LYS A 143 -2.61 9.36 8.27
CA LYS A 143 -1.69 10.04 9.16
C LYS A 143 -0.95 11.15 8.42
N THR A 144 -1.27 12.40 8.76
CA THR A 144 -0.64 13.59 8.20
C THR A 144 -0.10 14.47 9.33
N ASN A 145 0.98 15.23 9.06
CA ASN A 145 1.49 16.23 9.99
C ASN A 145 0.70 17.56 9.88
N ALA A 146 0.99 18.51 10.78
CA ALA A 146 0.31 19.80 10.81
C ALA A 146 0.48 20.65 9.54
N ALA A 147 1.51 20.37 8.73
CA ALA A 147 1.76 21.01 7.43
C ALA A 147 1.14 20.25 6.26
N GLY A 148 0.37 19.17 6.51
CA GLY A 148 -0.24 18.33 5.48
C GLY A 148 0.69 17.27 4.86
N GLY A 149 1.90 17.11 5.37
CA GLY A 149 2.83 16.06 4.94
C GLY A 149 2.29 14.66 5.30
N ASN A 150 2.35 13.73 4.35
CA ASN A 150 1.84 12.38 4.53
C ASN A 150 2.91 11.47 5.17
N ASP A 151 2.66 11.03 6.39
CA ASP A 151 3.56 10.21 7.21
C ASP A 151 3.79 8.78 6.63
N TYR A 152 2.96 8.34 5.70
CA TYR A 152 3.18 7.11 4.94
C TYR A 152 4.55 7.09 4.24
N TYR A 153 5.02 8.24 3.74
CA TYR A 153 6.31 8.35 3.08
C TYR A 153 7.49 8.54 4.05
N GLU A 154 7.20 8.71 5.32
CA GLU A 154 8.19 8.91 6.39
C GLU A 154 8.23 7.70 7.33
N SER A 155 7.36 7.65 8.34
CA SER A 155 7.44 6.62 9.38
C SER A 155 7.03 5.22 8.90
N ALA A 156 6.15 5.08 7.90
CA ALA A 156 5.77 3.75 7.41
C ALA A 156 6.94 3.00 6.74
N VAL A 157 7.94 3.72 6.23
CA VAL A 157 9.14 3.11 5.63
C VAL A 157 9.94 2.30 6.64
N VAL A 158 9.98 2.74 7.90
CA VAL A 158 10.68 2.07 8.99
C VAL A 158 9.75 1.19 9.84
N ASN A 159 8.44 1.20 9.59
CA ASN A 159 7.44 0.38 10.27
C ASN A 159 6.63 -0.49 9.26
N PRO A 160 7.30 -1.35 8.46
CA PRO A 160 6.62 -2.17 7.46
C PRO A 160 5.66 -3.21 8.07
N ASP A 161 5.84 -3.60 9.32
CA ASP A 161 4.96 -4.47 10.07
C ASP A 161 3.59 -3.82 10.34
N ILE A 162 3.58 -2.54 10.70
CA ILE A 162 2.34 -1.76 10.87
C ILE A 162 1.66 -1.54 9.51
N LEU A 163 2.44 -1.25 8.48
CA LEU A 163 1.92 -1.07 7.13
C LEU A 163 1.31 -2.37 6.57
N LEU A 164 2.00 -3.51 6.79
CA LEU A 164 1.46 -4.83 6.45
C LEU A 164 0.15 -5.09 7.19
N ARG A 165 0.07 -4.76 8.47
CA ARG A 165 -1.12 -4.93 9.29
C ARG A 165 -2.31 -4.13 8.75
N ASP A 166 -2.10 -2.87 8.36
CA ASP A 166 -3.15 -2.05 7.75
C ASP A 166 -3.66 -2.69 6.45
N LEU A 167 -2.77 -3.18 5.59
CA LEU A 167 -3.14 -3.86 4.34
C LEU A 167 -3.88 -5.19 4.61
N VAL A 168 -3.43 -5.99 5.58
CA VAL A 168 -4.15 -7.21 5.99
C VAL A 168 -5.55 -6.86 6.48
N LYS A 169 -5.71 -5.81 7.28
CA LYS A 169 -7.04 -5.36 7.73
C LYS A 169 -7.93 -4.88 6.59
N ILE A 170 -7.38 -4.30 5.53
CA ILE A 170 -8.14 -3.92 4.33
C ILE A 170 -8.62 -5.18 3.58
N PHE A 171 -7.76 -6.16 3.40
CA PHE A 171 -8.04 -7.34 2.57
C PHE A 171 -8.78 -8.44 3.33
N HIS A 172 -8.46 -8.62 4.60
CA HIS A 172 -8.90 -9.71 5.49
C HIS A 172 -9.18 -9.15 6.89
N PRO A 173 -10.24 -8.35 7.06
CA PRO A 173 -10.52 -7.63 8.31
C PRO A 173 -10.69 -8.55 9.53
N GLU A 174 -11.05 -9.81 9.31
CA GLU A 174 -11.18 -10.82 10.36
C GLU A 174 -9.85 -11.24 11.00
N LEU A 175 -8.72 -10.94 10.35
CA LEU A 175 -7.38 -11.29 10.85
C LEU A 175 -6.75 -10.20 11.73
N VAL A 176 -7.30 -8.98 11.77
CA VAL A 176 -6.69 -7.84 12.45
C VAL A 176 -7.76 -7.01 13.17
N GLU A 177 -7.63 -6.86 14.48
CA GLU A 177 -8.56 -6.07 15.31
C GLU A 177 -8.10 -4.61 15.47
N GLU A 178 -6.78 -4.34 15.45
CA GLU A 178 -6.20 -3.04 15.72
C GLU A 178 -6.65 -1.97 14.70
N ASP A 179 -6.68 -0.71 15.14
CA ASP A 179 -7.06 0.42 14.29
C ASP A 179 -6.03 0.71 13.19
N PHE A 180 -6.50 1.29 12.08
CA PHE A 180 -5.65 1.76 11.01
C PHE A 180 -4.68 2.85 11.47
N VAL A 181 -3.46 2.83 10.95
CA VAL A 181 -2.45 3.85 11.22
C VAL A 181 -2.18 4.71 9.98
N TYR A 182 -2.04 4.10 8.81
CA TYR A 182 -1.68 4.81 7.59
C TYR A 182 -2.81 4.89 6.57
N TYR A 183 -3.69 3.89 6.55
CA TYR A 183 -4.75 3.78 5.56
C TYR A 183 -6.10 4.24 6.10
N LYS A 184 -6.91 4.83 5.20
CA LYS A 184 -8.35 5.10 5.43
C LYS A 184 -9.14 4.74 4.19
N GLN A 185 -10.38 4.29 4.41
CA GLN A 185 -11.36 4.14 3.34
C GLN A 185 -11.89 5.51 2.94
N LEU A 186 -11.98 5.78 1.64
CA LEU A 186 -12.63 6.98 1.13
C LEU A 186 -14.16 6.82 1.15
N LYS A 187 -14.81 7.85 1.60
CA LYS A 187 -16.28 7.94 1.66
C LYS A 187 -16.78 9.18 0.92
#